data_728e8da223ed98211c4b0ed04e305281
#
_entry.id   728e8da223ed98211c4b0ed04e305281
#
_cell.length_a   1.000
_cell.length_b   1.000
_cell.length_c   1.000
_cell.angle_alpha   90.00
_cell.angle_beta   90.00
_cell.angle_gamma   90.00
#
_symmetry.space_group_name_H-M   'P 1'
#
loop_
_entity.id
_entity.type
_entity.pdbx_description
1 polymer ?
#
loop_
_entity_poly.entity_id
_entity_poly.type
_entity_poly.pdbx_seq_one_letter_code
_entity_poly.pdbx_strand_id
1 'polypeptide(L)'
;VVLLFAIICSCSSDKKNSGSNSDTQTLFSLLDAKDTGVDFLNKVKNQKNFNIFKYRNFYNGGGVAIGDINNDGLADIYLTGNMVANKLYLNKGNFEFEDISKSAGIEGNKPWSTGVVMVDLNQDGLLDIYVSNAGNLKGNNHDNDLYINNGDLTFTEKAAEFNLAKTGFSTHASFFYYDKDGDLDAYILNNSNIPVSSLGYAEQRDKRAQDWENVPAIFR
;
A
#
# COMPACT_ATOMS: atom_id res chain seq x y z
N VAL A 1 -28.33 30.42 -61.16
CA VAL A 1 -28.63 29.13 -60.51
C VAL A 1 -27.30 28.58 -59.99
N VAL A 2 -27.04 28.68 -58.73
CA VAL A 2 -25.83 28.15 -58.05
C VAL A 2 -26.26 26.87 -57.36
N LEU A 3 -25.71 25.72 -57.79
CA LEU A 3 -25.93 24.44 -57.17
C LEU A 3 -24.91 24.27 -55.98
N LEU A 4 -25.45 24.18 -54.80
CA LEU A 4 -24.70 23.89 -53.57
C LEU A 4 -24.57 22.36 -53.43
N PHE A 5 -23.38 21.79 -53.57
CA PHE A 5 -23.11 20.37 -53.26
C PHE A 5 -22.78 20.24 -51.78
N ALA A 6 -23.67 19.61 -51.02
CA ALA A 6 -23.40 19.21 -49.65
C ALA A 6 -22.67 17.85 -49.66
N ILE A 7 -21.42 17.86 -49.21
CA ILE A 7 -20.65 16.63 -49.00
C ILE A 7 -21.02 16.11 -47.61
N ILE A 8 -21.76 15.03 -47.57
CA ILE A 8 -22.05 14.29 -46.33
C ILE A 8 -20.85 13.34 -46.11
N CYS A 9 -19.97 13.65 -45.16
CA CYS A 9 -18.92 12.76 -44.75
C CYS A 9 -19.51 11.78 -43.76
N SER A 10 -19.84 10.56 -44.20
CA SER A 10 -20.27 9.44 -43.37
C SER A 10 -19.02 8.75 -42.84
N CYS A 11 -18.77 8.85 -41.54
CA CYS A 11 -17.78 8.00 -40.88
C CYS A 11 -18.38 6.60 -40.71
N SER A 12 -18.10 5.69 -41.61
CA SER A 12 -18.31 4.26 -41.39
C SER A 12 -17.13 3.70 -40.61
N SER A 13 -17.40 3.18 -39.42
CA SER A 13 -16.41 2.45 -38.64
C SER A 13 -16.26 1.03 -39.22
N ASP A 14 -15.46 0.90 -40.25
CA ASP A 14 -15.00 -0.42 -40.71
C ASP A 14 -14.00 -0.98 -39.68
N LYS A 15 -14.43 -1.97 -38.94
CA LYS A 15 -13.53 -2.87 -38.21
C LYS A 15 -12.69 -3.65 -39.24
N LYS A 16 -11.59 -3.07 -39.68
CA LYS A 16 -10.55 -3.85 -40.37
C LYS A 16 -9.80 -4.67 -39.35
N ASN A 17 -10.10 -5.96 -39.30
CA ASN A 17 -9.18 -7.00 -38.84
C ASN A 17 -7.96 -6.98 -39.81
N SER A 18 -7.01 -6.13 -39.56
CA SER A 18 -5.68 -6.26 -40.17
C SER A 18 -4.80 -7.03 -39.19
N GLY A 19 -4.71 -8.33 -39.42
CA GLY A 19 -3.62 -9.14 -38.90
C GLY A 19 -2.30 -8.61 -39.46
N SER A 20 -1.68 -7.70 -38.73
CA SER A 20 -0.25 -7.44 -38.86
C SER A 20 0.41 -8.07 -37.63
N ASN A 21 0.98 -9.27 -37.82
CA ASN A 21 2.04 -9.80 -36.96
C ASN A 21 3.23 -8.81 -37.05
N SER A 22 3.14 -7.69 -36.31
CA SER A 22 4.34 -7.05 -35.81
C SER A 22 4.55 -7.69 -34.44
N ASP A 23 5.55 -8.52 -34.29
CA ASP A 23 6.14 -8.89 -32.99
C ASP A 23 6.67 -7.59 -32.35
N THR A 24 5.78 -6.71 -31.90
CA THR A 24 6.13 -5.70 -30.94
C THR A 24 6.31 -6.43 -29.63
N GLN A 25 7.54 -6.80 -29.33
CA GLN A 25 7.93 -7.36 -28.06
C GLN A 25 7.53 -6.31 -27.01
N THR A 26 6.39 -6.55 -26.34
CA THR A 26 5.92 -5.67 -25.26
C THR A 26 6.88 -5.81 -24.10
N LEU A 27 7.34 -4.69 -23.56
CA LEU A 27 8.25 -4.68 -22.41
C LEU A 27 7.60 -5.29 -21.16
N PHE A 28 6.27 -5.18 -21.06
CA PHE A 28 5.48 -5.74 -19.97
C PHE A 28 4.32 -6.56 -20.53
N SER A 29 4.01 -7.66 -19.86
CA SER A 29 2.83 -8.48 -20.12
C SER A 29 2.00 -8.62 -18.85
N LEU A 30 0.67 -8.55 -19.00
CA LEU A 30 -0.25 -8.80 -17.90
C LEU A 30 -0.38 -10.31 -17.70
N LEU A 31 -0.12 -10.78 -16.48
CA LEU A 31 -0.30 -12.18 -16.09
C LEU A 31 -1.65 -12.34 -15.39
N ASP A 32 -2.34 -13.45 -15.66
CA ASP A 32 -3.61 -13.77 -15.01
C ASP A 32 -3.37 -14.25 -13.56
N ALA A 33 -4.27 -13.87 -12.65
CA ALA A 33 -4.24 -14.33 -11.25
C ALA A 33 -4.30 -15.86 -11.11
N LYS A 34 -5.01 -16.55 -12.02
CA LYS A 34 -5.10 -18.03 -12.05
C LYS A 34 -3.75 -18.70 -12.37
N ASP A 35 -2.88 -18.01 -13.11
CA ASP A 35 -1.57 -18.51 -13.53
C ASP A 35 -0.50 -18.15 -12.50
N THR A 36 -0.67 -17.03 -11.79
CA THR A 36 0.29 -16.55 -10.79
C THR A 36 -0.06 -16.94 -9.36
N GLY A 37 -1.32 -17.23 -9.05
CA GLY A 37 -1.79 -17.42 -7.67
C GLY A 37 -2.04 -16.12 -6.91
N VAL A 38 -1.75 -14.95 -7.49
CA VAL A 38 -1.97 -13.64 -6.85
C VAL A 38 -3.38 -13.15 -7.18
N ASP A 39 -4.31 -13.39 -6.27
CA ASP A 39 -5.75 -13.09 -6.43
C ASP A 39 -6.23 -11.91 -5.56
N PHE A 40 -5.32 -11.15 -4.98
CA PHE A 40 -5.64 -10.04 -4.09
C PHE A 40 -6.49 -8.96 -4.76
N LEU A 41 -7.62 -8.64 -4.14
CA LEU A 41 -8.49 -7.56 -4.54
C LEU A 41 -8.71 -6.59 -3.39
N ASN A 42 -8.10 -5.41 -3.45
CA ASN A 42 -8.31 -4.35 -2.46
C ASN A 42 -9.68 -3.70 -2.66
N LYS A 43 -10.72 -4.29 -2.08
CA LYS A 43 -12.11 -3.87 -2.26
C LYS A 43 -12.59 -2.98 -1.14
N VAL A 44 -12.81 -1.70 -1.43
CA VAL A 44 -13.42 -0.75 -0.51
C VAL A 44 -14.92 -0.57 -0.75
N LYS A 45 -15.69 -0.40 0.32
CA LYS A 45 -17.15 -0.17 0.26
C LYS A 45 -17.48 1.15 0.95
N ASN A 46 -18.15 2.06 0.23
CA ASN A 46 -18.69 3.27 0.83
C ASN A 46 -19.67 2.94 1.94
N GLN A 47 -19.46 3.54 3.10
CA GLN A 47 -20.34 3.46 4.27
C GLN A 47 -20.81 4.85 4.66
N LYS A 48 -21.99 4.96 5.29
CA LYS A 48 -22.56 6.25 5.75
C LYS A 48 -21.56 7.04 6.61
N ASN A 49 -20.80 6.35 7.45
CA ASN A 49 -19.86 6.96 8.40
C ASN A 49 -18.38 6.89 7.97
N PHE A 50 -18.07 6.17 6.87
CA PHE A 50 -16.71 6.02 6.37
C PHE A 50 -16.71 5.98 4.84
N ASN A 51 -16.34 7.10 4.22
CA ASN A 51 -16.34 7.34 2.77
C ASN A 51 -15.42 8.52 2.45
N ILE A 52 -15.30 8.87 1.17
CA ILE A 52 -14.43 9.95 0.68
C ILE A 52 -14.68 11.31 1.33
N PHE A 53 -15.94 11.64 1.72
CA PHE A 53 -16.27 12.91 2.36
C PHE A 53 -15.82 12.97 3.83
N LYS A 54 -15.60 11.82 4.47
CA LYS A 54 -15.15 11.71 5.86
C LYS A 54 -13.65 11.45 5.94
N TYR A 55 -13.11 10.64 5.02
CA TYR A 55 -11.71 10.29 4.93
C TYR A 55 -11.21 10.55 3.52
N ARG A 56 -10.46 11.63 3.34
CA ARG A 56 -10.00 12.12 2.03
C ARG A 56 -9.14 11.13 1.25
N ASN A 57 -8.48 10.21 1.96
CA ASN A 57 -7.60 9.20 1.37
C ASN A 57 -8.33 7.86 1.11
N PHE A 58 -9.66 7.87 1.09
CA PHE A 58 -10.50 6.68 0.97
C PHE A 58 -10.22 5.84 -0.30
N TYR A 59 -9.77 6.46 -1.38
CA TYR A 59 -9.45 5.80 -2.64
C TYR A 59 -7.96 5.77 -2.97
N ASN A 60 -7.08 6.03 -2.00
CA ASN A 60 -5.64 6.02 -2.27
C ASN A 60 -5.06 4.61 -2.50
N GLY A 61 -5.81 3.57 -2.16
CA GLY A 61 -5.34 2.19 -2.25
C GLY A 61 -4.48 1.76 -1.06
N GLY A 62 -3.95 0.56 -1.15
CA GLY A 62 -2.98 -0.01 -0.22
C GLY A 62 -1.54 0.16 -0.71
N GLY A 63 -0.61 -0.40 0.03
CA GLY A 63 0.81 -0.47 -0.28
C GLY A 63 1.20 -1.83 -0.87
N VAL A 64 2.37 -1.87 -1.46
CA VAL A 64 3.06 -3.07 -1.89
C VAL A 64 4.52 -3.01 -1.43
N ALA A 65 5.02 -4.11 -0.87
CA ALA A 65 6.43 -4.33 -0.62
C ALA A 65 6.88 -5.61 -1.33
N ILE A 66 8.11 -5.60 -1.80
CA ILE A 66 8.73 -6.72 -2.51
C ILE A 66 10.08 -6.97 -1.86
N GLY A 67 10.35 -8.21 -1.47
CA GLY A 67 11.61 -8.62 -0.85
C GLY A 67 11.66 -10.12 -0.67
N ASP A 68 12.84 -10.67 -0.51
CA ASP A 68 13.10 -12.08 -0.26
C ASP A 68 13.05 -12.32 1.26
N ILE A 69 11.94 -12.87 1.77
CA ILE A 69 11.71 -13.04 3.22
C ILE A 69 12.35 -14.31 3.80
N ASN A 70 12.76 -15.24 2.96
CA ASN A 70 13.30 -16.54 3.36
C ASN A 70 14.74 -16.79 2.85
N ASN A 71 15.34 -15.79 2.18
CA ASN A 71 16.68 -15.84 1.61
C ASN A 71 16.88 -16.97 0.58
N ASP A 72 15.84 -17.30 -0.21
CA ASP A 72 15.89 -18.30 -1.28
C ASP A 72 16.30 -17.72 -2.65
N GLY A 73 16.47 -16.40 -2.74
CA GLY A 73 16.83 -15.67 -3.95
C GLY A 73 15.64 -15.28 -4.82
N LEU A 74 14.40 -15.54 -4.37
CA LEU A 74 13.17 -15.16 -5.05
C LEU A 74 12.46 -14.04 -4.30
N ALA A 75 11.97 -13.05 -5.02
CA ALA A 75 11.28 -11.91 -4.39
C ALA A 75 9.82 -12.25 -4.09
N ASP A 76 9.42 -12.11 -2.83
CA ASP A 76 8.07 -12.27 -2.33
C ASP A 76 7.30 -10.96 -2.37
N ILE A 77 5.97 -11.03 -2.23
CA ILE A 77 5.09 -9.86 -2.36
C ILE A 77 4.20 -9.73 -1.12
N TYR A 78 4.24 -8.57 -0.46
CA TYR A 78 3.26 -8.21 0.57
C TYR A 78 2.36 -7.08 0.08
N LEU A 79 1.05 -7.26 0.22
CA LEU A 79 0.01 -6.31 -0.19
C LEU A 79 -0.84 -5.90 1.02
N THR A 80 -1.00 -4.59 1.22
CA THR A 80 -1.86 -4.08 2.29
C THR A 80 -3.27 -3.83 1.81
N GLY A 81 -4.25 -4.09 2.68
CA GLY A 81 -5.66 -3.99 2.38
C GLY A 81 -6.39 -2.84 3.08
N ASN A 82 -7.30 -2.18 2.34
CA ASN A 82 -8.26 -1.23 2.88
C ASN A 82 -9.62 -1.93 3.01
N MET A 83 -10.11 -2.20 4.22
CA MET A 83 -11.32 -3.00 4.52
C MET A 83 -11.23 -4.50 4.13
N VAL A 84 -10.05 -4.98 3.80
CA VAL A 84 -9.73 -6.38 3.52
C VAL A 84 -8.44 -6.73 4.24
N ALA A 85 -8.20 -8.02 4.51
CA ALA A 85 -6.96 -8.48 5.12
C ALA A 85 -5.75 -8.22 4.22
N ASN A 86 -4.58 -8.01 4.82
CA ASN A 86 -3.33 -7.95 4.10
C ASN A 86 -2.96 -9.34 3.54
N LYS A 87 -2.09 -9.37 2.54
CA LYS A 87 -1.66 -10.61 1.91
C LYS A 87 -0.15 -10.69 1.76
N LEU A 88 0.39 -11.87 2.07
CA LEU A 88 1.78 -12.26 1.79
C LEU A 88 1.78 -13.42 0.81
N TYR A 89 2.44 -13.22 -0.31
CA TYR A 89 2.60 -14.20 -1.36
C TYR A 89 4.06 -14.64 -1.45
N LEU A 90 4.31 -15.89 -1.12
CA LEU A 90 5.61 -16.54 -1.24
C LEU A 90 5.88 -16.93 -2.70
N ASN A 91 6.99 -16.49 -3.24
CA ASN A 91 7.40 -16.79 -4.62
C ASN A 91 7.91 -18.24 -4.73
N LYS A 92 7.31 -19.01 -5.64
CA LYS A 92 7.71 -20.40 -5.93
C LYS A 92 8.57 -20.52 -7.20
N GLY A 93 8.96 -19.40 -7.78
CA GLY A 93 9.61 -19.33 -9.08
C GLY A 93 8.61 -19.28 -10.24
N ASN A 94 9.09 -18.95 -11.44
CA ASN A 94 8.29 -18.90 -12.68
C ASN A 94 7.03 -18.02 -12.61
N PHE A 95 7.01 -17.00 -11.74
CA PHE A 95 5.83 -16.17 -11.44
C PHE A 95 4.65 -16.93 -10.81
N GLU A 96 4.91 -18.04 -10.14
CA GLU A 96 3.93 -18.73 -9.32
C GLU A 96 4.10 -18.31 -7.84
N PHE A 97 3.01 -17.97 -7.17
CA PHE A 97 3.00 -17.50 -5.79
C PHE A 97 2.01 -18.28 -4.94
N GLU A 98 2.36 -18.49 -3.68
CA GLU A 98 1.53 -19.14 -2.67
C GLU A 98 1.10 -18.11 -1.62
N ASP A 99 -0.21 -17.99 -1.35
CA ASP A 99 -0.72 -17.17 -0.25
C ASP A 99 -0.42 -17.84 1.09
N ILE A 100 0.57 -17.32 1.82
CA ILE A 100 0.95 -17.78 3.15
C ILE A 100 0.48 -16.84 4.27
N SER A 101 -0.33 -15.84 3.97
CA SER A 101 -0.71 -14.75 4.90
C SER A 101 -1.20 -15.26 6.25
N LYS A 102 -2.07 -16.28 6.22
CA LYS A 102 -2.67 -16.85 7.43
C LYS A 102 -1.69 -17.70 8.23
N SER A 103 -0.93 -18.57 7.57
CA SER A 103 0.08 -19.42 8.22
C SER A 103 1.23 -18.59 8.78
N ALA A 104 1.61 -17.50 8.08
CA ALA A 104 2.62 -16.56 8.52
C ALA A 104 2.16 -15.65 9.68
N GLY A 105 0.85 -15.54 9.92
CA GLY A 105 0.29 -14.72 11.01
C GLY A 105 0.28 -13.22 10.76
N ILE A 106 0.29 -12.78 9.48
CA ILE A 106 0.48 -11.38 9.11
C ILE A 106 -0.66 -10.77 8.28
N GLU A 107 -1.85 -11.34 8.32
CA GLU A 107 -3.04 -10.77 7.68
C GLU A 107 -3.42 -9.38 8.24
N GLY A 108 -2.90 -9.05 9.42
CA GLY A 108 -3.26 -7.84 10.15
C GLY A 108 -4.65 -7.92 10.78
N ASN A 109 -4.92 -7.03 11.71
CA ASN A 109 -6.23 -6.90 12.36
C ASN A 109 -6.74 -5.45 12.32
N LYS A 110 -6.08 -4.59 11.56
CA LYS A 110 -6.42 -3.16 11.44
C LYS A 110 -7.43 -2.97 10.30
N PRO A 111 -8.36 -2.03 10.46
CA PRO A 111 -9.42 -1.82 9.47
C PRO A 111 -8.93 -1.15 8.18
N TRP A 112 -7.72 -0.57 8.20
CA TRP A 112 -7.20 0.21 7.08
C TRP A 112 -5.68 0.27 7.08
N SER A 113 -5.05 -0.68 6.43
CA SER A 113 -3.61 -0.65 6.20
C SER A 113 -3.28 0.18 4.96
N THR A 114 -2.15 0.85 4.96
CA THR A 114 -1.72 1.81 3.93
C THR A 114 -0.37 1.40 3.35
N GLY A 115 0.70 2.12 3.67
CA GLY A 115 2.05 1.78 3.21
C GLY A 115 2.63 0.56 3.92
N VAL A 116 3.60 -0.08 3.28
CA VAL A 116 4.35 -1.21 3.84
C VAL A 116 5.80 -1.11 3.40
N VAL A 117 6.71 -1.55 4.28
CA VAL A 117 8.15 -1.62 4.00
C VAL A 117 8.65 -2.97 4.49
N MET A 118 9.51 -3.62 3.71
CA MET A 118 10.35 -4.75 4.12
C MET A 118 11.74 -4.23 4.45
N VAL A 119 12.24 -4.54 5.63
CA VAL A 119 13.52 -4.06 6.16
C VAL A 119 14.02 -5.02 7.22
N ASP A 120 15.32 -5.30 7.26
CA ASP A 120 15.95 -6.03 8.35
C ASP A 120 16.19 -5.05 9.52
N LEU A 121 15.20 -4.99 10.44
CA LEU A 121 15.19 -3.99 11.50
C LEU A 121 16.07 -4.42 12.70
N ASN A 122 16.11 -5.70 12.98
CA ASN A 122 16.87 -6.27 14.10
C ASN A 122 18.27 -6.74 13.71
N GLN A 123 18.65 -6.58 12.43
CA GLN A 123 19.95 -6.93 11.85
C GLN A 123 20.30 -8.44 11.98
N ASP A 124 19.28 -9.30 11.86
CA ASP A 124 19.46 -10.75 11.88
C ASP A 124 19.64 -11.38 10.48
N GLY A 125 19.57 -10.57 9.42
CA GLY A 125 19.73 -10.97 8.03
C GLY A 125 18.42 -11.42 7.38
N LEU A 126 17.28 -11.30 8.06
CA LEU A 126 15.93 -11.57 7.54
C LEU A 126 15.15 -10.27 7.36
N LEU A 127 14.29 -10.22 6.36
CA LEU A 127 13.42 -9.06 6.17
C LEU A 127 12.22 -9.12 7.09
N ASP A 128 12.08 -8.10 7.95
CA ASP A 128 10.90 -7.79 8.73
C ASP A 128 9.91 -6.97 7.91
N ILE A 129 8.65 -6.88 8.37
CA ILE A 129 7.60 -6.15 7.65
C ILE A 129 6.97 -5.10 8.54
N TYR A 130 7.14 -3.83 8.18
CA TYR A 130 6.48 -2.71 8.86
C TYR A 130 5.27 -2.24 8.06
N VAL A 131 4.10 -2.22 8.69
CA VAL A 131 2.82 -1.84 8.09
C VAL A 131 2.31 -0.54 8.71
N SER A 132 2.14 0.47 7.88
CA SER A 132 1.49 1.72 8.27
C SER A 132 -0.02 1.55 8.27
N ASN A 133 -0.71 2.06 9.31
CA ASN A 133 -2.14 1.97 9.45
C ASN A 133 -2.78 3.36 9.62
N ALA A 134 -3.94 3.55 9.01
CA ALA A 134 -4.71 4.79 9.14
C ALA A 134 -5.96 4.62 10.01
N GLY A 135 -6.40 3.39 10.22
CA GLY A 135 -7.56 3.05 11.03
C GLY A 135 -8.87 3.69 10.56
N ASN A 136 -9.87 3.74 11.44
CA ASN A 136 -11.12 4.45 11.20
C ASN A 136 -11.15 5.79 11.95
N LEU A 137 -12.00 6.71 11.51
CA LEU A 137 -12.06 8.08 12.05
C LEU A 137 -12.46 8.20 13.53
N LYS A 138 -12.95 7.14 14.16
CA LYS A 138 -13.50 7.16 15.52
C LYS A 138 -12.91 6.09 16.44
N GLY A 139 -12.10 5.19 15.91
CA GLY A 139 -11.52 4.08 16.66
C GLY A 139 -10.09 4.40 17.11
N ASN A 140 -9.60 3.60 18.05
CA ASN A 140 -8.22 3.65 18.56
C ASN A 140 -7.32 2.60 17.85
N ASN A 141 -7.80 1.97 16.78
CA ASN A 141 -7.10 0.89 16.10
C ASN A 141 -6.33 1.43 14.88
N HIS A 142 -5.39 2.35 15.14
CA HIS A 142 -4.55 3.00 14.13
C HIS A 142 -3.08 2.71 14.32
N ASP A 143 -2.73 1.91 15.33
CA ASP A 143 -1.33 1.63 15.60
C ASP A 143 -0.72 0.92 14.40
N ASN A 144 0.50 1.30 14.07
CA ASN A 144 1.25 0.63 13.03
C ASN A 144 1.70 -0.75 13.54
N ASP A 145 1.85 -1.70 12.65
CA ASP A 145 2.30 -3.05 12.97
C ASP A 145 3.75 -3.25 12.51
N LEU A 146 4.53 -3.97 13.32
CA LEU A 146 5.87 -4.47 12.96
C LEU A 146 5.89 -5.98 13.14
N TYR A 147 6.04 -6.69 12.07
CA TYR A 147 6.14 -8.14 12.05
C TYR A 147 7.61 -8.54 11.91
N ILE A 148 8.18 -9.06 13.02
CA ILE A 148 9.54 -9.60 13.04
C ILE A 148 9.52 -11.01 12.48
N ASN A 149 10.41 -11.27 11.52
CA ASN A 149 10.55 -12.55 10.85
C ASN A 149 11.19 -13.58 11.80
N ASN A 150 10.56 -14.73 11.98
CA ASN A 150 11.07 -15.79 12.87
C ASN A 150 12.03 -16.77 12.13
N GLY A 151 12.22 -16.61 10.81
CA GLY A 151 13.08 -17.47 9.99
C GLY A 151 12.46 -18.80 9.55
N ASP A 152 11.17 -19.02 9.86
CA ASP A 152 10.43 -20.23 9.53
C ASP A 152 9.15 -19.97 8.73
N LEU A 153 9.09 -18.84 7.99
CA LEU A 153 7.93 -18.31 7.28
C LEU A 153 6.78 -17.89 8.21
N THR A 154 7.03 -17.71 9.50
CA THR A 154 6.11 -17.09 10.44
C THR A 154 6.67 -15.76 10.95
N PHE A 155 5.79 -14.91 11.46
CA PHE A 155 6.16 -13.59 11.98
C PHE A 155 5.53 -13.33 13.34
N THR A 156 6.21 -12.51 14.14
CA THR A 156 5.72 -12.08 15.45
C THR A 156 5.53 -10.56 15.47
N GLU A 157 4.32 -10.08 15.81
CA GLU A 157 4.05 -8.65 15.95
C GLU A 157 4.77 -8.08 17.18
N LYS A 158 5.61 -7.04 16.97
CA LYS A 158 6.48 -6.43 17.99
C LYS A 158 6.58 -4.91 17.92
N ALA A 159 5.67 -4.21 17.24
CA ALA A 159 5.75 -2.77 17.09
C ALA A 159 5.84 -2.02 18.43
N ALA A 160 5.15 -2.53 19.47
CA ALA A 160 5.21 -1.93 20.81
C ALA A 160 6.59 -2.08 21.46
N GLU A 161 7.24 -3.23 21.29
CA GLU A 161 8.58 -3.50 21.85
C GLU A 161 9.64 -2.56 21.23
N PHE A 162 9.52 -2.30 19.93
CA PHE A 162 10.40 -1.41 19.18
C PHE A 162 9.97 0.06 19.23
N ASN A 163 8.98 0.43 20.05
CA ASN A 163 8.42 1.79 20.12
C ASN A 163 7.92 2.33 18.76
N LEU A 164 7.53 1.44 17.84
CA LEU A 164 7.05 1.74 16.49
C LEU A 164 5.53 1.59 16.33
N ALA A 165 4.80 1.15 17.38
CA ALA A 165 3.34 1.12 17.43
C ALA A 165 2.77 2.55 17.54
N LYS A 166 3.05 3.40 16.54
CA LYS A 166 2.62 4.80 16.56
C LYS A 166 1.20 4.92 16.06
N THR A 167 0.40 5.64 16.81
CA THR A 167 -1.00 5.94 16.51
C THR A 167 -1.06 7.15 15.59
N GLY A 168 -1.84 7.06 14.51
CA GLY A 168 -2.04 8.19 13.59
C GLY A 168 -2.77 7.78 12.33
N PHE A 169 -2.75 8.65 11.34
CA PHE A 169 -3.17 8.34 9.98
C PHE A 169 -1.93 8.11 9.13
N SER A 170 -1.16 7.09 9.52
CA SER A 170 0.11 6.77 8.87
C SER A 170 -0.12 6.33 7.43
N THR A 171 0.72 6.78 6.51
CA THR A 171 0.60 6.48 5.09
C THR A 171 1.80 5.71 4.55
N HIS A 172 2.96 5.93 5.12
CA HIS A 172 4.20 5.25 4.74
C HIS A 172 5.26 5.44 5.82
N ALA A 173 6.26 4.58 5.84
CA ALA A 173 7.47 4.73 6.63
C ALA A 173 8.71 4.54 5.75
N SER A 174 9.82 5.14 6.16
CA SER A 174 11.13 4.93 5.57
C SER A 174 12.12 4.66 6.68
N PHE A 175 13.00 3.70 6.48
CA PHE A 175 14.06 3.33 7.40
C PHE A 175 15.42 3.64 6.74
N PHE A 176 16.33 4.25 7.50
CA PHE A 176 17.62 4.69 6.99
C PHE A 176 18.58 5.00 8.13
N TYR A 177 19.87 5.05 7.86
CA TYR A 177 20.90 5.44 8.82
C TYR A 177 21.04 6.96 8.83
N TYR A 178 20.39 7.66 9.76
CA TYR A 178 20.41 9.13 9.83
C TYR A 178 21.69 9.67 10.47
N ASP A 179 22.04 9.18 11.63
CA ASP A 179 23.18 9.69 12.44
C ASP A 179 24.41 8.78 12.43
N LYS A 180 24.34 7.64 11.76
CA LYS A 180 25.45 6.68 11.56
C LYS A 180 25.94 6.03 12.84
N ASP A 181 25.07 5.87 13.83
CA ASP A 181 25.37 5.17 15.08
C ASP A 181 25.30 3.64 14.96
N GLY A 182 24.81 3.12 13.83
CA GLY A 182 24.83 1.70 13.47
C GLY A 182 23.48 1.03 13.55
N ASP A 183 22.43 1.73 13.97
CA ASP A 183 21.05 1.27 13.92
C ASP A 183 20.21 2.04 12.89
N LEU A 184 18.99 1.55 12.62
CA LEU A 184 18.09 2.15 11.65
C LEU A 184 17.16 3.15 12.32
N ASP A 185 17.17 4.37 11.80
CA ASP A 185 16.18 5.38 12.11
C ASP A 185 14.90 5.19 11.31
N ALA A 186 13.77 5.58 11.86
CA ALA A 186 12.48 5.51 11.20
C ALA A 186 11.85 6.89 11.00
N TYR A 187 11.43 7.19 9.78
CA TYR A 187 10.57 8.33 9.48
C TYR A 187 9.18 7.85 9.10
N ILE A 188 8.16 8.21 9.89
CA ILE A 188 6.77 7.80 9.68
C ILE A 188 5.96 9.00 9.20
N LEU A 189 5.40 8.87 7.99
CA LEU A 189 4.57 9.89 7.37
C LEU A 189 3.12 9.75 7.81
N ASN A 190 2.60 10.77 8.53
CA ASN A 190 1.22 10.85 8.96
C ASN A 190 0.42 11.89 8.16
N ASN A 191 -0.81 11.55 7.86
CA ASN A 191 -1.78 12.47 7.27
C ASN A 191 -2.66 13.12 8.35
N SER A 192 -3.21 14.29 8.02
CA SER A 192 -4.25 14.90 8.83
C SER A 192 -5.59 14.18 8.68
N ASN A 193 -6.31 13.98 9.77
CA ASN A 193 -7.67 13.42 9.80
C ASN A 193 -8.77 14.45 9.51
N ILE A 194 -8.42 15.68 9.14
CA ILE A 194 -9.39 16.77 8.94
C ILE A 194 -10.28 16.42 7.75
N PRO A 195 -11.61 16.27 7.96
CA PRO A 195 -12.54 15.99 6.87
C PRO A 195 -12.56 17.12 5.83
N VAL A 196 -12.74 16.78 4.56
CA VAL A 196 -12.86 17.76 3.46
C VAL A 196 -13.98 18.79 3.71
N SER A 197 -15.04 18.39 4.40
CA SER A 197 -16.16 19.26 4.76
C SER A 197 -15.84 20.33 5.82
N SER A 198 -14.69 20.26 6.48
CA SER A 198 -14.26 21.21 7.51
C SER A 198 -13.36 22.33 6.96
N LEU A 199 -13.26 22.46 5.65
CA LEU A 199 -12.26 23.28 4.97
C LEU A 199 -12.64 24.77 4.90
N GLY A 200 -12.69 25.48 6.05
CA GLY A 200 -12.47 26.94 6.09
C GLY A 200 -10.98 27.26 5.95
N TYR A 201 -10.62 28.09 4.95
CA TYR A 201 -9.21 28.31 4.53
C TYR A 201 -8.28 28.81 5.65
N ALA A 202 -8.80 29.56 6.61
CA ALA A 202 -8.03 30.10 7.75
C ALA A 202 -7.83 29.08 8.87
N GLU A 203 -8.86 28.30 9.20
CA GLU A 203 -8.76 27.26 10.24
C GLU A 203 -7.83 26.11 9.88
N GLN A 204 -7.66 25.83 8.59
CA GLN A 204 -6.76 24.77 8.11
C GLN A 204 -5.29 25.11 8.30
N ARG A 205 -4.92 26.37 8.08
CA ARG A 205 -3.55 26.82 8.24
C ARG A 205 -3.12 26.73 9.70
N ASP A 206 -4.00 27.13 10.62
CA ASP A 206 -3.70 27.18 12.04
C ASP A 206 -3.72 25.77 12.69
N LYS A 207 -4.62 24.89 12.23
CA LYS A 207 -4.64 23.48 12.66
C LYS A 207 -3.46 22.68 12.10
N ARG A 208 -3.03 22.95 10.86
CA ARG A 208 -1.81 22.35 10.31
C ARG A 208 -0.56 22.72 11.09
N ALA A 209 -0.46 23.97 11.54
CA ALA A 209 0.67 24.40 12.37
C ALA A 209 0.69 23.66 13.73
N GLN A 210 -0.48 23.41 14.34
CA GLN A 210 -0.59 22.64 15.59
C GLN A 210 -0.34 21.15 15.39
N ASP A 211 -0.76 20.56 14.26
CA ASP A 211 -0.50 19.16 13.94
C ASP A 211 0.99 18.90 13.69
N TRP A 212 1.74 19.87 13.17
CA TRP A 212 3.19 19.76 12.95
C TRP A 212 4.00 19.68 14.26
N GLU A 213 3.53 20.27 15.34
CA GLU A 213 4.18 20.17 16.66
C GLU A 213 4.03 18.77 17.30
N ASN A 214 3.10 17.97 16.81
CA ASN A 214 2.79 16.63 17.31
C ASN A 214 3.24 15.48 16.39
N VAL A 215 3.97 15.77 15.31
CA VAL A 215 4.52 14.73 14.44
C VAL A 215 5.95 14.43 14.90
N PRO A 216 6.21 13.29 15.54
CA PRO A 216 7.57 12.87 15.80
C PRO A 216 8.24 12.62 14.44
N ALA A 217 9.19 13.43 14.09
CA ALA A 217 9.78 13.41 12.76
C ALA A 217 10.74 12.23 12.55
N ILE A 218 11.42 11.78 13.61
CA ILE A 218 12.43 10.71 13.56
C ILE A 218 12.35 9.91 14.85
N PHE A 219 12.33 8.59 14.76
CA PHE A 219 12.47 7.66 15.87
C PHE A 219 13.88 7.06 15.83
N ARG A 220 14.55 7.08 16.95
CA ARG A 220 15.82 6.42 17.23
C ARG A 220 15.57 5.19 18.04
#